data_a3a3c7aadcbddd36f30a76d24e0b70a6
#
_entry.id   a3a3c7aadcbddd36f30a76d24e0b70a6
#
_cell.length_a   1.000
_cell.length_b   1.000
_cell.length_c   1.000
_cell.angle_alpha   90.00
_cell.angle_beta   90.00
_cell.angle_gamma   90.00
#
_symmetry.space_group_name_H-M   'P 1'
#
loop_
_entity.id
_entity.type
_entity.pdbx_description
1 polymer ?
#
loop_
_entity_poly.entity_id
_entity_poly.type
_entity_poly.pdbx_seq_one_letter_code
_entity_poly.pdbx_strand_id
1 'polypeptide(L)'
;MKKIYLLLSLIGLSVASVASAQNSSVVREPEIEMNLSRSVWFNSSNVAGMSIVPLNRYSIVDFGYKGQNGNFKMSQQGDKESIVGFNTNGATSIGETYVWGNFDYKNIVEDGTKYITNLYDPQREMPYYVADGVESKFKKQSYDLGVKAAFPQLWGFVTPGCELQYNTNTGAKQRDPRSVTYYLTVKAAPSLLFEISDNHHVGVAANYEYLYERSTFNRSDTEIDCPVYIMRGLGNYTAGVVSGSVGVGTFFYKGNKIGGSVQYGYNTDGAAALIDAGYSYKVEDAFQTPTKKQAMGSTKQHAWFVSGQIYVEDAAKLDKTIISYKERYTDGIEYIQELDQSFDVAEWVTLAKYVRSKYTSRILDINYEYYIKSDYGYKWKFGVDMQHSYKFDEYLLPTASFKAENDYGQVYAKRNFILGSGKSTLLAGLTLGYNENIKGEYNYTGAYSDAETVTDMYENDIRYMSTDYLKCGAELAYSTLVSKNTSLFVKGAMQYFAPINSDFNRRVYTNISVGITF
;
A
#
# COMPACT_ATOMS: atom_id res chain seq x y z
N MET A 1 7.80 -18.94 18.38
CA MET A 1 8.78 -17.94 18.83
C MET A 1 10.22 -18.32 18.51
N LYS A 2 10.78 -19.48 18.92
CA LYS A 2 12.19 -19.86 18.64
C LYS A 2 12.59 -19.89 17.14
N LYS A 3 11.70 -20.23 16.22
CA LYS A 3 11.97 -20.24 14.76
C LYS A 3 12.06 -18.83 14.14
N ILE A 4 11.42 -17.83 14.74
CA ILE A 4 11.46 -16.43 14.29
C ILE A 4 12.79 -15.78 14.68
N TYR A 5 13.33 -16.11 15.88
CA TYR A 5 14.65 -15.64 16.30
C TYR A 5 15.79 -16.22 15.45
N LEU A 6 15.62 -17.45 14.95
CA LEU A 6 16.60 -18.07 14.05
C LEU A 6 16.61 -17.39 12.67
N LEU A 7 15.44 -17.00 12.15
CA LEU A 7 15.32 -16.26 10.89
C LEU A 7 15.89 -14.84 11.01
N LEU A 8 15.59 -14.14 12.11
CA LEU A 8 16.13 -12.80 12.39
C LEU A 8 17.65 -12.81 12.61
N SER A 9 18.20 -13.87 13.24
CA SER A 9 19.65 -14.01 13.41
C SER A 9 20.35 -14.36 12.09
N LEU A 10 19.72 -15.11 11.19
CA LEU A 10 20.26 -15.41 9.85
C LEU A 10 20.25 -14.15 8.94
N ILE A 11 19.23 -13.31 9.05
CA ILE A 11 19.15 -12.02 8.33
C ILE A 11 20.19 -11.04 8.90
N GLY A 12 20.34 -10.95 10.21
CA GLY A 12 21.34 -10.10 10.86
C GLY A 12 22.79 -10.53 10.56
N LEU A 13 23.06 -11.81 10.42
CA LEU A 13 24.38 -12.36 10.06
C LEU A 13 24.71 -12.18 8.57
N SER A 14 23.70 -12.22 7.67
CA SER A 14 23.91 -11.98 6.24
C SER A 14 24.22 -10.51 5.93
N VAL A 15 23.68 -9.57 6.70
CA VAL A 15 24.00 -8.12 6.57
C VAL A 15 25.43 -7.83 7.04
N ALA A 16 25.95 -8.55 8.04
CA ALA A 16 27.30 -8.33 8.58
C ALA A 16 28.43 -8.91 7.71
N SER A 17 28.16 -9.93 6.91
CA SER A 17 29.19 -10.65 6.13
C SER A 17 29.47 -10.08 4.72
N VAL A 18 28.69 -9.07 4.25
CA VAL A 18 28.83 -8.47 2.91
C VAL A 18 29.81 -7.26 2.89
N ALA A 19 30.58 -7.03 3.95
CA ALA A 19 31.45 -5.86 4.09
C ALA A 19 32.73 -5.85 3.23
N SER A 20 32.88 -6.73 2.25
CA SER A 20 34.12 -6.81 1.44
C SER A 20 33.88 -6.92 -0.07
N ALA A 21 33.27 -5.91 -0.68
CA ALA A 21 33.32 -5.75 -2.14
C ALA A 21 33.52 -4.28 -2.53
N GLN A 22 34.37 -4.08 -3.49
CA GLN A 22 35.10 -2.87 -3.88
C GLN A 22 34.28 -1.76 -4.58
N ASN A 23 32.96 -1.67 -4.45
CA ASN A 23 32.19 -0.56 -5.00
C ASN A 23 31.85 0.45 -3.91
N SER A 24 32.10 1.75 -4.16
CA SER A 24 31.75 2.85 -3.26
C SER A 24 30.26 2.80 -2.94
N SER A 25 29.93 2.66 -1.65
CA SER A 25 28.54 2.75 -1.20
C SER A 25 28.05 4.19 -1.27
N VAL A 26 26.82 4.38 -1.75
CA VAL A 26 26.12 5.67 -1.70
C VAL A 26 25.49 5.80 -0.32
N VAL A 27 25.89 6.81 0.41
CA VAL A 27 25.50 6.97 1.83
C VAL A 27 24.73 8.26 2.12
N ARG A 28 24.52 9.11 1.12
CA ARG A 28 23.76 10.36 1.28
C ARG A 28 22.37 10.21 0.68
N GLU A 29 21.38 10.69 1.39
CA GLU A 29 19.98 10.61 0.95
C GLU A 29 19.71 11.22 -0.43
N PRO A 30 20.22 12.43 -0.79
CA PRO A 30 20.01 12.99 -2.12
C PRO A 30 20.64 12.15 -3.25
N GLU A 31 21.75 11.45 -2.98
CA GLU A 31 22.39 10.54 -3.93
C GLU A 31 21.54 9.28 -4.12
N ILE A 32 21.01 8.69 -3.04
CA ILE A 32 20.15 7.51 -3.09
C ILE A 32 18.84 7.85 -3.83
N GLU A 33 18.22 9.00 -3.51
CA GLU A 33 17.01 9.47 -4.18
C GLU A 33 17.21 9.67 -5.68
N MET A 34 18.33 10.26 -6.10
CA MET A 34 18.66 10.46 -7.50
C MET A 34 18.95 9.13 -8.23
N ASN A 35 19.62 8.18 -7.57
CA ASN A 35 19.85 6.85 -8.13
C ASN A 35 18.56 6.07 -8.36
N LEU A 36 17.63 6.13 -7.40
CA LEU A 36 16.30 5.55 -7.56
C LEU A 36 15.51 6.17 -8.71
N SER A 37 15.67 7.48 -8.93
CA SER A 37 15.04 8.19 -10.04
C SER A 37 15.58 7.77 -11.41
N ARG A 38 16.87 7.45 -11.52
CA ARG A 38 17.49 6.95 -12.77
C ARG A 38 17.04 5.54 -13.14
N SER A 39 16.77 4.69 -12.14
CA SER A 39 16.45 3.29 -12.39
C SER A 39 14.97 3.11 -12.75
N VAL A 40 14.61 3.34 -14.03
CA VAL A 40 13.22 3.19 -14.52
C VAL A 40 12.68 1.77 -14.32
N TRP A 41 13.54 0.75 -14.36
CA TRP A 41 13.16 -0.64 -14.18
C TRP A 41 12.89 -1.01 -12.72
N PHE A 42 13.46 -0.30 -11.75
CA PHE A 42 13.33 -0.64 -10.32
C PHE A 42 11.86 -0.65 -9.83
N ASN A 43 11.05 0.28 -10.36
CA ASN A 43 9.63 0.41 -10.02
C ASN A 43 8.71 -0.24 -11.06
N SER A 44 9.26 -0.95 -12.05
CA SER A 44 8.47 -1.72 -13.01
C SER A 44 7.99 -3.04 -12.42
N SER A 45 7.08 -3.70 -13.11
CA SER A 45 6.63 -5.05 -12.79
C SER A 45 7.65 -6.15 -13.16
N ASN A 46 8.76 -5.80 -13.85
CA ASN A 46 9.80 -6.72 -14.28
C ASN A 46 11.10 -6.50 -13.52
N VAL A 47 11.37 -7.38 -12.58
CA VAL A 47 12.56 -7.29 -11.72
C VAL A 47 13.86 -7.58 -12.48
N ALA A 48 13.83 -8.40 -13.53
CA ALA A 48 15.01 -8.70 -14.33
C ALA A 48 15.61 -7.43 -14.95
N GLY A 49 14.79 -6.42 -15.27
CA GLY A 49 15.24 -5.14 -15.81
C GLY A 49 16.11 -4.31 -14.87
N MET A 50 16.14 -4.62 -13.58
CA MET A 50 17.05 -3.97 -12.63
C MET A 50 18.54 -4.19 -12.97
N SER A 51 18.86 -5.19 -13.77
CA SER A 51 20.23 -5.45 -14.26
C SER A 51 20.72 -4.40 -15.25
N ILE A 52 19.82 -3.70 -15.97
CA ILE A 52 20.19 -2.71 -17.01
C ILE A 52 20.84 -1.47 -16.39
N VAL A 53 20.19 -0.90 -15.36
CA VAL A 53 20.70 0.24 -14.58
C VAL A 53 20.61 -0.15 -13.11
N PRO A 54 21.56 -0.94 -12.60
CA PRO A 54 21.55 -1.35 -11.22
C PRO A 54 21.75 -0.13 -10.30
N LEU A 55 21.01 -0.09 -9.21
CA LEU A 55 21.23 0.91 -8.17
C LEU A 55 22.64 0.72 -7.59
N ASN A 56 23.31 1.81 -7.29
CA ASN A 56 24.53 1.75 -6.53
C ASN A 56 24.29 1.06 -5.19
N ARG A 57 25.30 0.40 -4.67
CA ARG A 57 25.22 -0.25 -3.35
C ARG A 57 24.84 0.76 -2.30
N TYR A 58 23.82 0.47 -1.53
CA TYR A 58 23.42 1.21 -0.34
C TYR A 58 22.69 0.31 0.64
N SER A 59 22.67 0.70 1.90
CA SER A 59 21.81 0.11 2.92
C SER A 59 21.33 1.22 3.85
N ILE A 60 20.05 1.21 4.17
CA ILE A 60 19.40 2.12 5.10
C ILE A 60 18.82 1.30 6.24
N VAL A 61 19.07 1.74 7.46
CA VAL A 61 18.41 1.22 8.67
C VAL A 61 17.88 2.41 9.43
N ASP A 62 16.58 2.46 9.67
CA ASP A 62 15.99 3.55 10.43
C ASP A 62 14.94 3.07 11.44
N PHE A 63 14.79 3.87 12.48
CA PHE A 63 13.75 3.75 13.49
C PHE A 63 12.97 5.07 13.53
N GLY A 64 11.64 4.98 13.51
CA GLY A 64 10.82 6.16 13.37
C GLY A 64 9.50 6.11 14.13
N TYR A 65 8.97 7.31 14.32
CA TYR A 65 7.63 7.56 14.80
C TYR A 65 6.84 8.30 13.73
N LYS A 66 5.63 7.78 13.41
CA LYS A 66 4.66 8.48 12.57
C LYS A 66 3.39 8.70 13.39
N GLY A 67 2.83 9.90 13.30
CA GLY A 67 1.58 10.25 13.95
C GLY A 67 0.62 10.88 12.96
N GLN A 68 -0.67 10.61 13.09
CA GLN A 68 -1.71 11.35 12.42
C GLN A 68 -2.85 11.69 13.39
N ASN A 69 -3.50 12.82 13.16
CA ASN A 69 -4.52 13.32 14.06
C ASN A 69 -5.43 14.32 13.32
N GLY A 70 -6.72 14.28 13.62
CA GLY A 70 -7.73 15.18 13.11
C GLY A 70 -8.97 14.46 12.60
N ASN A 71 -10.05 15.23 12.39
CA ASN A 71 -11.36 14.70 12.01
C ASN A 71 -11.59 14.64 10.49
N PHE A 72 -10.69 15.18 9.66
CA PHE A 72 -10.75 15.01 8.21
C PHE A 72 -10.29 13.59 7.85
N LYS A 73 -11.24 12.65 7.86
CA LYS A 73 -11.00 11.22 7.74
C LYS A 73 -12.24 10.47 7.26
N MET A 74 -12.05 9.27 6.72
CA MET A 74 -13.14 8.32 6.49
C MET A 74 -13.65 7.77 7.83
N SER A 75 -14.89 7.28 7.85
CA SER A 75 -15.59 6.77 9.04
C SER A 75 -14.83 5.62 9.75
N GLN A 76 -14.18 4.76 8.99
CA GLN A 76 -13.44 3.61 9.54
C GLN A 76 -12.03 3.96 10.05
N GLN A 77 -11.51 5.15 9.76
CA GLN A 77 -10.20 5.60 10.24
C GLN A 77 -10.29 6.15 11.67
N GLY A 78 -9.23 5.96 12.45
CA GLY A 78 -9.14 6.55 13.79
C GLY A 78 -8.94 8.08 13.77
N ASP A 79 -9.35 8.75 14.83
CA ASP A 79 -9.09 10.19 15.05
C ASP A 79 -7.60 10.46 15.23
N LYS A 80 -6.92 9.50 15.86
CA LYS A 80 -5.47 9.50 16.05
C LYS A 80 -4.89 8.16 15.65
N GLU A 81 -3.72 8.22 15.03
CA GLU A 81 -2.89 7.05 14.81
C GLU A 81 -1.46 7.34 15.23
N SER A 82 -0.84 6.39 15.88
CA SER A 82 0.56 6.42 16.30
C SER A 82 1.24 5.15 15.81
N ILE A 83 2.31 5.31 15.06
CA ILE A 83 3.12 4.22 14.51
C ILE A 83 4.53 4.36 15.03
N VAL A 84 5.05 3.34 15.69
CA VAL A 84 6.48 3.17 15.96
C VAL A 84 6.97 2.08 15.04
N GLY A 85 8.00 2.37 14.26
CA GLY A 85 8.47 1.47 13.21
C GLY A 85 9.98 1.34 13.14
N PHE A 86 10.40 0.24 12.56
CA PHE A 86 11.76 -0.07 12.17
C PHE A 86 11.74 -0.43 10.68
N ASN A 87 12.57 0.22 9.90
CA ASN A 87 12.72 -0.06 8.48
C ASN A 87 14.18 -0.36 8.14
N THR A 88 14.39 -1.31 7.26
CA THR A 88 15.67 -1.50 6.59
C THR A 88 15.44 -1.84 5.13
N ASN A 89 16.22 -1.22 4.26
CA ASN A 89 16.24 -1.55 2.85
C ASN A 89 17.63 -1.32 2.25
N GLY A 90 17.92 -1.99 1.16
CA GLY A 90 19.21 -1.83 0.53
C GLY A 90 19.35 -2.61 -0.77
N ALA A 91 20.34 -2.23 -1.55
CA ALA A 91 20.72 -2.85 -2.80
C ALA A 91 22.18 -3.26 -2.79
N THR A 92 22.49 -4.43 -3.34
CA THR A 92 23.85 -4.95 -3.48
C THR A 92 23.93 -5.98 -4.60
N SER A 93 25.14 -6.30 -5.02
CA SER A 93 25.40 -7.45 -5.89
C SER A 93 26.03 -8.59 -5.08
N ILE A 94 25.56 -9.81 -5.31
CA ILE A 94 26.10 -11.06 -4.74
C ILE A 94 26.61 -11.89 -5.92
N GLY A 95 27.93 -11.86 -6.16
CA GLY A 95 28.50 -12.32 -7.42
C GLY A 95 27.95 -11.48 -8.58
N GLU A 96 27.38 -12.13 -9.58
CA GLU A 96 26.76 -11.49 -10.75
C GLU A 96 25.24 -11.24 -10.56
N THR A 97 24.66 -11.66 -9.42
CA THR A 97 23.25 -11.45 -9.11
C THR A 97 23.05 -10.11 -8.42
N TYR A 98 22.20 -9.27 -8.98
CA TYR A 98 21.79 -8.02 -8.35
C TYR A 98 20.59 -8.27 -7.42
N VAL A 99 20.68 -7.81 -6.16
CA VAL A 99 19.66 -8.04 -5.14
C VAL A 99 19.29 -6.73 -4.47
N TRP A 100 17.99 -6.52 -4.29
CA TRP A 100 17.43 -5.52 -3.40
C TRP A 100 16.52 -6.20 -2.39
N GLY A 101 16.53 -5.70 -1.15
CA GLY A 101 15.67 -6.21 -0.09
C GLY A 101 15.13 -5.12 0.81
N ASN A 102 13.98 -5.37 1.41
CA ASN A 102 13.42 -4.55 2.48
C ASN A 102 12.84 -5.39 3.60
N PHE A 103 12.86 -4.82 4.81
CA PHE A 103 12.09 -5.29 5.95
C PHE A 103 11.52 -4.08 6.68
N ASP A 104 10.20 -4.08 6.91
CA ASP A 104 9.48 -3.02 7.59
C ASP A 104 8.65 -3.62 8.74
N TYR A 105 8.87 -3.16 9.95
CA TYR A 105 8.08 -3.50 11.14
C TYR A 105 7.36 -2.25 11.64
N LYS A 106 6.06 -2.38 11.93
CA LYS A 106 5.25 -1.31 12.50
C LYS A 106 4.43 -1.81 13.68
N ASN A 107 4.46 -1.06 14.76
CA ASN A 107 3.52 -1.16 15.87
C ASN A 107 2.59 0.06 15.78
N ILE A 108 1.30 -0.20 15.54
CA ILE A 108 0.29 0.80 15.19
C ILE A 108 -0.76 0.81 16.29
N VAL A 109 -1.08 2.00 16.77
CA VAL A 109 -2.21 2.24 17.68
C VAL A 109 -3.12 3.29 17.04
N GLU A 110 -4.31 2.86 16.67
CA GLU A 110 -5.39 3.74 16.22
C GLU A 110 -6.37 3.96 17.36
N ASP A 111 -6.80 5.20 17.58
CA ASP A 111 -7.75 5.62 18.60
C ASP A 111 -8.96 6.27 17.93
N GLY A 112 -10.17 6.02 18.42
CA GLY A 112 -11.40 6.54 17.82
C GLY A 112 -11.82 5.84 16.53
N THR A 113 -11.52 4.53 16.37
CA THR A 113 -11.99 3.76 15.21
C THR A 113 -13.42 3.27 15.43
N LYS A 114 -14.27 3.39 14.40
CA LYS A 114 -15.62 2.83 14.31
C LYS A 114 -15.77 1.97 13.05
N TYR A 115 -16.80 1.19 12.94
CA TYR A 115 -17.18 0.39 11.75
C TYR A 115 -16.09 -0.53 11.20
N ILE A 116 -15.09 -0.85 12.01
CA ILE A 116 -14.01 -1.75 11.65
C ILE A 116 -13.74 -2.75 12.77
N THR A 117 -13.76 -4.02 12.43
CA THR A 117 -13.51 -5.12 13.36
C THR A 117 -12.40 -6.06 12.87
N ASN A 118 -11.85 -5.81 11.69
CA ASN A 118 -10.80 -6.58 11.05
C ASN A 118 -9.67 -5.66 10.56
N LEU A 119 -8.67 -6.19 9.86
CA LEU A 119 -7.61 -5.41 9.22
C LEU A 119 -8.02 -4.95 7.82
N TYR A 120 -9.28 -4.62 7.69
CA TYR A 120 -9.88 -4.23 6.44
C TYR A 120 -9.30 -2.93 5.90
N ASP A 121 -8.98 -2.96 4.62
CA ASP A 121 -8.65 -1.80 3.83
C ASP A 121 -9.87 -1.42 2.97
N PRO A 122 -10.45 -0.22 3.10
CA PRO A 122 -11.55 0.24 2.26
C PRO A 122 -11.27 0.16 0.75
N GLN A 123 -9.99 0.21 0.37
CA GLN A 123 -9.57 0.09 -1.03
C GLN A 123 -9.54 -1.36 -1.55
N ARG A 124 -9.72 -2.35 -0.68
CA ARG A 124 -9.75 -3.77 -1.05
C ARG A 124 -11.02 -4.18 -1.83
N GLU A 125 -12.08 -3.36 -1.74
CA GLU A 125 -13.38 -3.58 -2.42
C GLU A 125 -14.02 -4.92 -2.04
N MET A 126 -13.89 -5.34 -0.78
CA MET A 126 -14.54 -6.51 -0.20
C MET A 126 -15.78 -6.06 0.58
N PRO A 127 -17.01 -6.25 0.05
CA PRO A 127 -18.22 -5.76 0.72
C PRO A 127 -18.68 -6.62 1.91
N TYR A 128 -18.17 -7.84 2.02
CA TYR A 128 -18.61 -8.83 3.01
C TYR A 128 -17.68 -8.79 4.23
N TYR A 129 -17.96 -7.97 5.21
CA TYR A 129 -17.19 -7.87 6.46
C TYR A 129 -18.11 -7.54 7.64
N VAL A 130 -17.58 -7.61 8.84
CA VAL A 130 -18.31 -7.25 10.06
C VAL A 130 -17.92 -5.84 10.47
N ALA A 131 -18.92 -5.02 10.74
CA ALA A 131 -18.77 -3.68 11.30
C ALA A 131 -19.55 -3.55 12.62
N ASP A 132 -19.16 -2.64 13.48
CA ASP A 132 -19.92 -2.23 14.65
C ASP A 132 -19.74 -0.72 14.91
N GLY A 133 -20.76 -0.09 15.49
CA GLY A 133 -20.76 1.34 15.80
C GLY A 133 -19.99 1.72 17.07
N VAL A 134 -19.38 0.77 17.78
CA VAL A 134 -18.69 1.04 19.04
C VAL A 134 -17.31 1.60 18.78
N GLU A 135 -17.11 2.86 19.14
CA GLU A 135 -15.79 3.50 19.07
C GLU A 135 -14.79 2.79 19.96
N SER A 136 -13.62 2.49 19.40
CA SER A 136 -12.60 1.70 20.06
C SER A 136 -11.18 2.12 19.68
N LYS A 137 -10.25 1.66 20.49
CA LYS A 137 -8.82 1.62 20.15
C LYS A 137 -8.51 0.31 19.45
N PHE A 138 -7.78 0.39 18.33
CA PHE A 138 -7.29 -0.77 17.58
C PHE A 138 -5.76 -0.81 17.65
N LYS A 139 -5.20 -1.92 18.14
CA LYS A 139 -3.75 -2.14 18.20
C LYS A 139 -3.34 -3.13 17.12
N LYS A 140 -2.38 -2.76 16.29
CA LYS A 140 -1.93 -3.58 15.16
C LYS A 140 -0.41 -3.74 15.17
N GLN A 141 0.06 -4.86 14.63
CA GLN A 141 1.45 -5.09 14.29
C GLN A 141 1.54 -5.51 12.82
N SER A 142 2.46 -4.92 12.10
CA SER A 142 2.67 -5.19 10.68
C SER A 142 4.13 -5.58 10.44
N TYR A 143 4.33 -6.60 9.60
CA TYR A 143 5.63 -7.06 9.13
C TYR A 143 5.55 -7.16 7.61
N ASP A 144 6.41 -6.45 6.91
CA ASP A 144 6.56 -6.51 5.47
C ASP A 144 8.00 -6.89 5.11
N LEU A 145 8.15 -7.89 4.28
CA LEU A 145 9.44 -8.40 3.82
C LEU A 145 9.39 -8.55 2.32
N GLY A 146 10.32 -7.91 1.62
CA GLY A 146 10.45 -7.98 0.17
C GLY A 146 11.87 -8.29 -0.27
N VAL A 147 11.99 -9.09 -1.31
CA VAL A 147 13.26 -9.38 -1.99
C VAL A 147 13.04 -9.33 -3.49
N LYS A 148 13.90 -8.61 -4.20
CA LYS A 148 14.00 -8.57 -5.65
C LYS A 148 15.38 -9.06 -6.06
N ALA A 149 15.45 -9.95 -7.03
CA ALA A 149 16.71 -10.47 -7.58
C ALA A 149 16.68 -10.47 -9.10
N ALA A 150 17.70 -9.89 -9.72
CA ALA A 150 18.00 -10.04 -11.13
C ALA A 150 19.24 -10.94 -11.26
N PHE A 151 19.09 -12.06 -11.94
CA PHE A 151 20.12 -13.09 -12.06
C PHE A 151 21.07 -12.78 -13.23
N PRO A 152 22.21 -13.50 -13.34
CA PRO A 152 23.10 -13.37 -14.48
C PRO A 152 22.40 -13.64 -15.81
N GLN A 153 22.86 -12.97 -16.84
CA GLN A 153 22.37 -13.14 -18.21
C GLN A 153 22.68 -14.55 -18.74
N LEU A 154 21.65 -15.20 -19.28
CA LEU A 154 21.74 -16.51 -19.91
C LEU A 154 21.84 -16.34 -21.43
N TRP A 155 22.63 -17.19 -22.07
CA TRP A 155 22.81 -17.24 -23.56
C TRP A 155 23.18 -15.90 -24.20
N GLY A 156 23.61 -14.91 -23.41
CA GLY A 156 24.00 -13.60 -23.88
C GLY A 156 22.87 -12.66 -24.28
N PHE A 157 21.57 -12.99 -23.98
CA PHE A 157 20.43 -12.14 -24.33
C PHE A 157 19.21 -12.25 -23.40
N VAL A 158 19.19 -13.17 -22.42
CA VAL A 158 18.05 -13.35 -21.49
C VAL A 158 18.50 -13.16 -20.06
N THR A 159 17.91 -12.23 -19.34
CA THR A 159 18.11 -12.06 -17.90
C THR A 159 16.86 -12.52 -17.15
N PRO A 160 16.95 -13.53 -16.28
CA PRO A 160 15.87 -13.91 -15.38
C PRO A 160 15.83 -12.98 -14.15
N GLY A 161 14.64 -12.83 -13.56
CA GLY A 161 14.44 -12.12 -12.29
C GLY A 161 13.30 -12.70 -11.49
N CYS A 162 13.26 -12.40 -10.21
CA CYS A 162 12.18 -12.81 -9.31
C CYS A 162 11.98 -11.80 -8.18
N GLU A 163 10.71 -11.52 -7.86
CA GLU A 163 10.31 -10.80 -6.68
C GLU A 163 9.54 -11.72 -5.75
N LEU A 164 9.86 -11.67 -4.45
CA LEU A 164 9.12 -12.33 -3.39
C LEU A 164 8.71 -11.27 -2.37
N GLN A 165 7.43 -11.26 -1.98
CA GLN A 165 6.93 -10.41 -0.91
C GLN A 165 6.15 -11.26 0.09
N TYR A 166 6.34 -10.97 1.37
CA TYR A 166 5.63 -11.56 2.49
C TYR A 166 5.17 -10.43 3.40
N ASN A 167 3.84 -10.27 3.54
CA ASN A 167 3.26 -9.31 4.45
C ASN A 167 2.38 -10.03 5.45
N THR A 168 2.54 -9.76 6.73
CA THR A 168 1.67 -10.29 7.78
C THR A 168 1.34 -9.22 8.79
N ASN A 169 0.06 -9.16 9.15
CA ASN A 169 -0.46 -8.21 10.10
C ASN A 169 -1.28 -8.92 11.18
N THR A 170 -1.21 -8.41 12.39
CA THR A 170 -2.10 -8.79 13.48
C THR A 170 -2.77 -7.55 14.03
N GLY A 171 -4.02 -7.68 14.46
CA GLY A 171 -4.76 -6.58 15.03
C GLY A 171 -5.72 -7.04 16.11
N ALA A 172 -5.95 -6.16 17.11
CA ALA A 172 -6.87 -6.43 18.19
C ALA A 172 -7.66 -5.17 18.59
N LYS A 173 -8.97 -5.24 18.47
CA LYS A 173 -9.90 -4.23 18.96
C LYS A 173 -10.02 -4.32 20.48
N GLN A 174 -10.05 -3.18 21.17
CA GLN A 174 -9.93 -3.15 22.62
C GLN A 174 -11.27 -3.09 23.38
N ARG A 175 -12.39 -2.74 22.68
CA ARG A 175 -13.76 -2.75 23.24
C ARG A 175 -14.60 -3.82 22.55
N ASP A 176 -15.60 -4.32 23.28
CA ASP A 176 -16.54 -5.31 22.77
C ASP A 176 -17.39 -4.73 21.61
N PRO A 177 -17.63 -5.58 20.59
CA PRO A 177 -17.07 -6.90 20.36
C PRO A 177 -15.57 -6.82 20.06
N ARG A 178 -14.77 -7.56 20.82
CA ARG A 178 -13.32 -7.61 20.65
C ARG A 178 -12.97 -8.55 19.52
N SER A 179 -12.46 -7.99 18.44
CA SER A 179 -11.90 -8.81 17.36
C SER A 179 -10.40 -9.01 17.53
N VAL A 180 -9.93 -10.20 17.18
CA VAL A 180 -8.51 -10.50 16.97
C VAL A 180 -8.36 -10.97 15.54
N THR A 181 -7.56 -10.27 14.77
CA THR A 181 -7.40 -10.49 13.33
C THR A 181 -5.96 -10.83 13.00
N TYR A 182 -5.81 -11.82 12.11
CA TYR A 182 -4.55 -12.21 11.49
C TYR A 182 -4.71 -12.07 9.99
N TYR A 183 -3.77 -11.40 9.35
CA TYR A 183 -3.72 -11.16 7.91
C TYR A 183 -2.38 -11.62 7.35
N LEU A 184 -2.40 -12.22 6.18
CA LEU A 184 -1.21 -12.70 5.48
C LEU A 184 -1.39 -12.52 3.97
N THR A 185 -0.37 -11.96 3.31
CA THR A 185 -0.20 -12.09 1.86
C THR A 185 1.19 -12.62 1.52
N VAL A 186 1.24 -13.44 0.48
CA VAL A 186 2.49 -13.95 -0.11
C VAL A 186 2.40 -13.74 -1.60
N LYS A 187 3.37 -13.01 -2.17
CA LYS A 187 3.48 -12.75 -3.62
C LYS A 187 4.78 -13.33 -4.16
N ALA A 188 4.69 -13.95 -5.32
CA ALA A 188 5.83 -14.35 -6.14
C ALA A 188 5.64 -13.79 -7.56
N ALA A 189 6.68 -13.14 -8.11
CA ALA A 189 6.64 -12.53 -9.43
C ALA A 189 7.94 -12.85 -10.21
N PRO A 190 7.98 -13.98 -10.92
CA PRO A 190 9.05 -14.28 -11.87
C PRO A 190 8.99 -13.36 -13.08
N SER A 191 10.14 -13.02 -13.64
CA SER A 191 10.26 -12.16 -14.80
C SER A 191 11.43 -12.57 -15.70
N LEU A 192 11.33 -12.23 -16.98
CA LEU A 192 12.39 -12.39 -17.97
C LEU A 192 12.56 -11.07 -18.70
N LEU A 193 13.81 -10.73 -18.98
CA LEU A 193 14.19 -9.61 -19.82
C LEU A 193 14.98 -10.13 -21.01
N PHE A 194 14.62 -9.69 -22.20
CA PHE A 194 15.26 -9.99 -23.46
C PHE A 194 15.99 -8.76 -23.99
N GLU A 195 17.27 -8.87 -24.20
CA GLU A 195 18.11 -7.86 -24.84
C GLU A 195 18.02 -8.06 -26.37
N ILE A 196 17.30 -7.15 -27.02
CA ILE A 196 17.11 -7.20 -28.49
C ILE A 196 18.27 -6.53 -29.20
N SER A 197 18.82 -5.50 -28.60
CA SER A 197 20.06 -4.82 -28.96
C SER A 197 20.57 -4.05 -27.75
N ASP A 198 21.76 -3.46 -27.83
CA ASP A 198 22.39 -2.71 -26.74
C ASP A 198 21.47 -1.67 -26.10
N ASN A 199 20.52 -1.11 -26.85
CA ASN A 199 19.64 -0.05 -26.41
C ASN A 199 18.18 -0.49 -26.25
N HIS A 200 17.77 -1.66 -26.75
CA HIS A 200 16.39 -2.09 -26.82
C HIS A 200 16.15 -3.37 -26.02
N HIS A 201 15.22 -3.30 -25.07
CA HIS A 201 14.92 -4.39 -24.16
C HIS A 201 13.42 -4.68 -24.15
N VAL A 202 13.04 -5.94 -24.14
CA VAL A 202 11.66 -6.41 -24.00
C VAL A 202 11.57 -7.28 -22.76
N GLY A 203 10.60 -7.01 -21.91
CA GLY A 203 10.37 -7.74 -20.68
C GLY A 203 9.02 -8.44 -20.66
N VAL A 204 8.96 -9.55 -19.93
CA VAL A 204 7.71 -10.21 -19.55
C VAL A 204 7.78 -10.60 -18.09
N ALA A 205 6.67 -10.44 -17.37
CA ALA A 205 6.58 -10.85 -15.99
C ALA A 205 5.22 -11.51 -15.70
N ALA A 206 5.22 -12.46 -14.78
CA ALA A 206 4.02 -13.03 -14.21
C ALA A 206 4.01 -12.78 -12.71
N ASN A 207 2.83 -12.76 -12.10
CA ASN A 207 2.71 -12.67 -10.65
C ASN A 207 1.59 -13.56 -10.14
N TYR A 208 1.82 -14.10 -8.96
CA TYR A 208 0.82 -14.80 -8.17
C TYR A 208 0.87 -14.26 -6.75
N GLU A 209 -0.32 -13.99 -6.18
CA GLU A 209 -0.46 -13.54 -4.79
C GLU A 209 -1.55 -14.36 -4.10
N TYR A 210 -1.23 -14.89 -2.94
CA TYR A 210 -2.16 -15.52 -2.04
C TYR A 210 -2.48 -14.59 -0.87
N LEU A 211 -3.76 -14.50 -0.51
CA LEU A 211 -4.26 -13.71 0.61
C LEU A 211 -5.04 -14.61 1.57
N TYR A 212 -4.79 -14.42 2.85
CA TYR A 212 -5.56 -15.02 3.92
C TYR A 212 -5.79 -14.01 5.05
N GLU A 213 -7.02 -13.88 5.50
CA GLU A 213 -7.35 -13.11 6.69
C GLU A 213 -8.35 -13.91 7.55
N ARG A 214 -8.19 -13.80 8.87
CA ARG A 214 -9.09 -14.41 9.84
C ARG A 214 -9.32 -13.45 10.99
N SER A 215 -10.59 -13.12 11.25
CA SER A 215 -11.05 -12.32 12.38
C SER A 215 -11.90 -13.17 13.30
N THR A 216 -11.53 -13.29 14.56
CA THR A 216 -12.28 -13.99 15.60
C THR A 216 -12.84 -12.98 16.56
N PHE A 217 -14.13 -13.07 16.84
CA PHE A 217 -14.87 -12.17 17.72
C PHE A 217 -15.00 -12.76 19.11
N ASN A 218 -14.70 -11.94 20.12
CA ASN A 218 -14.84 -12.26 21.53
C ASN A 218 -15.55 -11.11 22.25
N ARG A 219 -16.04 -11.38 23.43
CA ARG A 219 -16.57 -10.37 24.37
C ARG A 219 -15.96 -10.58 25.74
N SER A 220 -15.75 -9.49 26.46
CA SER A 220 -15.24 -9.54 27.83
C SER A 220 -16.36 -9.83 28.82
N ASP A 221 -17.55 -9.28 28.55
CA ASP A 221 -18.75 -9.56 29.33
C ASP A 221 -19.59 -10.62 28.62
N THR A 222 -19.75 -11.78 29.24
CA THR A 222 -20.50 -12.91 28.67
C THR A 222 -21.99 -12.76 28.80
N GLU A 223 -22.47 -11.81 29.59
CA GLU A 223 -23.90 -11.54 29.81
C GLU A 223 -24.48 -10.55 28.78
N ILE A 224 -23.61 -9.74 28.14
CA ILE A 224 -24.02 -8.70 27.20
C ILE A 224 -23.80 -9.16 25.76
N ASP A 225 -24.86 -9.20 24.98
CA ASP A 225 -24.81 -9.43 23.55
C ASP A 225 -24.36 -8.17 22.81
N CYS A 226 -23.43 -8.32 21.85
CA CYS A 226 -22.90 -7.21 21.07
C CYS A 226 -23.52 -7.22 19.67
N PRO A 227 -24.42 -6.28 19.32
CA PRO A 227 -24.97 -6.17 17.98
C PRO A 227 -23.86 -5.75 17.00
N VAL A 228 -23.91 -6.31 15.78
CA VAL A 228 -22.97 -6.01 14.71
C VAL A 228 -23.69 -5.96 13.36
N TYR A 229 -23.07 -5.31 12.40
CA TYR A 229 -23.52 -5.23 11.02
C TYR A 229 -22.69 -6.21 10.18
N ILE A 230 -23.32 -7.23 9.63
CA ILE A 230 -22.70 -8.10 8.61
C ILE A 230 -22.92 -7.41 7.27
N MET A 231 -21.89 -6.64 6.85
CA MET A 231 -21.96 -5.78 5.67
C MET A 231 -22.11 -6.59 4.37
N ARG A 232 -22.82 -5.99 3.42
CA ARG A 232 -23.06 -6.54 2.07
C ARG A 232 -22.66 -5.57 0.96
N GLY A 233 -22.44 -4.30 1.32
CA GLY A 233 -22.01 -3.22 0.43
C GLY A 233 -22.91 -2.00 0.51
N LEU A 234 -22.31 -0.82 0.38
CA LEU A 234 -22.94 0.49 0.29
C LEU A 234 -24.05 0.76 1.33
N GLY A 235 -23.79 0.46 2.61
CA GLY A 235 -24.75 0.66 3.70
C GLY A 235 -25.69 -0.52 3.93
N ASN A 236 -25.83 -1.45 2.98
CA ASN A 236 -26.65 -2.66 3.16
C ASN A 236 -25.95 -3.66 4.07
N TYR A 237 -26.72 -4.24 4.98
CA TYR A 237 -26.22 -5.22 5.94
C TYR A 237 -27.29 -6.24 6.36
N THR A 238 -26.86 -7.29 7.01
CA THR A 238 -27.70 -8.17 7.82
C THR A 238 -27.34 -7.96 9.27
N ALA A 239 -28.33 -7.81 10.14
CA ALA A 239 -28.11 -7.73 11.57
C ALA A 239 -27.47 -9.04 12.07
N GLY A 240 -26.43 -8.88 12.87
CA GLY A 240 -25.72 -9.95 13.53
C GLY A 240 -25.50 -9.67 15.00
N VAL A 241 -25.14 -10.67 15.75
CA VAL A 241 -24.84 -10.57 17.17
C VAL A 241 -23.59 -11.38 17.48
N VAL A 242 -22.66 -10.81 18.23
CA VAL A 242 -21.60 -11.57 18.89
C VAL A 242 -22.10 -11.97 20.27
N SER A 243 -22.49 -13.26 20.41
CA SER A 243 -23.02 -13.86 21.65
C SER A 243 -22.20 -15.10 22.03
N GLY A 244 -22.53 -15.77 23.14
CA GLY A 244 -21.74 -16.88 23.68
C GLY A 244 -21.58 -18.07 22.72
N SER A 245 -22.67 -18.79 22.46
CA SER A 245 -22.66 -20.05 21.68
C SER A 245 -23.29 -19.94 20.29
N VAL A 246 -24.06 -18.88 20.06
CA VAL A 246 -24.79 -18.65 18.80
C VAL A 246 -24.51 -17.22 18.34
N GLY A 247 -24.11 -17.03 17.10
CA GLY A 247 -23.86 -15.69 16.54
C GLY A 247 -22.60 -15.64 15.69
N VAL A 248 -22.13 -14.42 15.45
CA VAL A 248 -20.92 -14.14 14.68
C VAL A 248 -19.68 -14.55 15.47
N GLY A 249 -19.01 -15.63 15.10
CA GLY A 249 -17.84 -16.14 15.82
C GLY A 249 -16.51 -15.87 15.12
N THR A 250 -16.41 -16.24 13.86
CA THR A 250 -15.18 -16.08 13.08
C THR A 250 -15.52 -15.76 11.63
N PHE A 251 -14.90 -14.72 11.11
CA PHE A 251 -14.85 -14.41 9.69
C PHE A 251 -13.47 -14.71 9.12
N PHE A 252 -13.41 -15.24 7.92
CA PHE A 252 -12.16 -15.46 7.24
C PHE A 252 -12.30 -15.27 5.73
N TYR A 253 -11.20 -14.83 5.13
CA TYR A 253 -11.10 -14.51 3.71
C TYR A 253 -9.97 -15.31 3.09
N LYS A 254 -10.17 -15.78 1.86
CA LYS A 254 -9.14 -16.42 1.05
C LYS A 254 -9.16 -15.82 -0.33
N GLY A 255 -8.03 -15.28 -0.74
CA GLY A 255 -7.87 -14.66 -2.05
C GLY A 255 -6.72 -15.27 -2.83
N ASN A 256 -6.90 -15.33 -4.14
CA ASN A 256 -5.86 -15.66 -5.10
C ASN A 256 -5.89 -14.62 -6.21
N LYS A 257 -4.72 -14.08 -6.54
CA LYS A 257 -4.53 -13.14 -7.64
C LYS A 257 -3.46 -13.67 -8.57
N ILE A 258 -3.74 -13.67 -9.85
CA ILE A 258 -2.80 -14.00 -10.91
C ILE A 258 -2.72 -12.83 -11.88
N GLY A 259 -1.56 -12.56 -12.40
CA GLY A 259 -1.38 -11.48 -13.37
C GLY A 259 -0.17 -11.69 -14.26
N GLY A 260 -0.09 -10.87 -15.29
CA GLY A 260 1.04 -10.81 -16.19
C GLY A 260 1.21 -9.41 -16.75
N SER A 261 2.41 -9.12 -17.23
CA SER A 261 2.77 -7.82 -17.80
C SER A 261 3.83 -7.95 -18.86
N VAL A 262 3.89 -6.96 -19.74
CA VAL A 262 4.88 -6.81 -20.78
C VAL A 262 5.52 -5.44 -20.68
N GLN A 263 6.82 -5.37 -20.96
CA GLN A 263 7.59 -4.14 -20.89
C GLN A 263 8.37 -3.95 -22.17
N TYR A 264 8.55 -2.68 -22.53
CA TYR A 264 9.51 -2.26 -23.54
C TYR A 264 10.35 -1.12 -22.97
N GLY A 265 11.66 -1.31 -23.00
CA GLY A 265 12.62 -0.33 -22.52
C GLY A 265 13.58 0.10 -23.63
N TYR A 266 13.89 1.39 -23.63
CA TYR A 266 14.93 1.99 -24.45
C TYR A 266 15.92 2.70 -23.53
N ASN A 267 17.20 2.43 -23.67
CA ASN A 267 18.24 2.98 -22.79
C ASN A 267 19.45 3.43 -23.61
N THR A 268 19.92 4.65 -23.32
CA THR A 268 21.14 5.24 -23.91
C THR A 268 21.96 5.92 -22.83
N ASP A 269 23.17 6.39 -23.18
CA ASP A 269 23.96 7.26 -22.31
C ASP A 269 23.20 8.55 -22.05
N GLY A 270 22.70 8.73 -20.83
CA GLY A 270 21.98 9.93 -20.40
C GLY A 270 20.47 9.97 -20.66
N ALA A 271 19.84 8.90 -21.18
CA ALA A 271 18.39 8.83 -21.30
C ALA A 271 17.89 7.40 -21.22
N ALA A 272 16.74 7.20 -20.55
CA ALA A 272 16.01 5.93 -20.63
C ALA A 272 14.51 6.17 -20.67
N ALA A 273 13.81 5.28 -21.37
CA ALA A 273 12.36 5.24 -21.43
C ALA A 273 11.89 3.80 -21.18
N LEU A 274 10.77 3.67 -20.48
CA LEU A 274 10.14 2.37 -20.18
C LEU A 274 8.64 2.50 -20.31
N ILE A 275 8.03 1.57 -21.02
CA ILE A 275 6.59 1.33 -21.02
C ILE A 275 6.35 -0.01 -20.34
N ASP A 276 5.43 -0.04 -19.38
CA ASP A 276 5.04 -1.23 -18.62
C ASP A 276 3.53 -1.33 -18.61
N ALA A 277 3.00 -2.44 -19.12
CA ALA A 277 1.55 -2.66 -19.19
C ALA A 277 1.21 -4.06 -18.69
N GLY A 278 0.14 -4.17 -17.91
CA GLY A 278 -0.23 -5.45 -17.33
C GLY A 278 -1.70 -5.56 -16.96
N TYR A 279 -2.06 -6.81 -16.69
CA TYR A 279 -3.38 -7.23 -16.27
C TYR A 279 -3.28 -8.21 -15.12
N SER A 280 -4.23 -8.13 -14.18
CA SER A 280 -4.40 -9.12 -13.12
C SER A 280 -5.86 -9.45 -12.85
N TYR A 281 -6.09 -10.68 -12.43
CA TYR A 281 -7.38 -11.20 -12.01
C TYR A 281 -7.27 -11.72 -10.58
N LYS A 282 -8.18 -11.27 -9.69
CA LYS A 282 -8.26 -11.71 -8.29
C LYS A 282 -9.65 -12.29 -8.01
N VAL A 283 -9.67 -13.41 -7.31
CA VAL A 283 -10.87 -13.95 -6.67
C VAL A 283 -10.62 -14.01 -5.18
N GLU A 284 -11.57 -13.52 -4.40
CA GLU A 284 -11.50 -13.52 -2.95
C GLU A 284 -12.84 -13.91 -2.37
N ASP A 285 -12.84 -14.95 -1.53
CA ASP A 285 -14.02 -15.52 -0.88
C ASP A 285 -14.08 -15.11 0.59
N ALA A 286 -15.26 -14.71 1.05
CA ALA A 286 -15.58 -14.42 2.44
C ALA A 286 -16.44 -15.54 3.05
N PHE A 287 -16.06 -16.00 4.24
CA PHE A 287 -16.73 -17.08 4.95
C PHE A 287 -16.98 -16.70 6.41
N GLN A 288 -18.06 -17.25 6.97
CA GLN A 288 -18.41 -17.16 8.37
C GLN A 288 -18.42 -18.54 9.01
N THR A 289 -18.15 -18.56 10.30
CA THR A 289 -18.17 -19.63 11.28
C THR A 289 -17.14 -20.75 11.16
N PRO A 290 -16.76 -21.28 12.35
CA PRO A 290 -15.74 -22.31 12.43
C PRO A 290 -16.26 -23.74 12.26
N THR A 291 -17.46 -24.05 12.75
CA THR A 291 -17.96 -25.45 12.79
C THR A 291 -18.72 -25.84 11.52
N LYS A 292 -19.49 -24.90 10.97
CA LYS A 292 -20.23 -25.12 9.71
C LYS A 292 -19.93 -23.93 8.82
N LYS A 293 -18.97 -24.10 7.91
CA LYS A 293 -18.47 -23.03 7.03
C LYS A 293 -19.60 -22.51 6.15
N GLN A 294 -20.05 -21.28 6.41
CA GLN A 294 -21.02 -20.57 5.61
C GLN A 294 -20.31 -19.59 4.67
N ALA A 295 -20.52 -19.69 3.37
CA ALA A 295 -20.00 -18.72 2.42
C ALA A 295 -20.90 -17.46 2.43
N MET A 296 -20.30 -16.31 2.66
CA MET A 296 -21.01 -15.02 2.67
C MET A 296 -21.10 -14.43 1.28
N GLY A 297 -20.03 -14.54 0.53
CA GLY A 297 -19.91 -14.05 -0.82
C GLY A 297 -18.46 -14.11 -1.31
N SER A 298 -18.26 -13.64 -2.52
CA SER A 298 -16.93 -13.52 -3.12
C SER A 298 -16.80 -12.23 -3.92
N THR A 299 -15.56 -11.83 -4.18
CA THR A 299 -15.27 -10.77 -5.14
C THR A 299 -14.47 -11.31 -6.30
N LYS A 300 -14.75 -10.81 -7.51
CA LYS A 300 -13.97 -11.04 -8.72
C LYS A 300 -13.48 -9.68 -9.23
N GLN A 301 -12.19 -9.51 -9.25
CA GLN A 301 -11.57 -8.24 -9.62
C GLN A 301 -10.71 -8.40 -10.86
N HIS A 302 -10.90 -7.50 -11.80
CA HIS A 302 -10.09 -7.29 -12.99
C HIS A 302 -9.35 -5.97 -12.83
N ALA A 303 -8.04 -5.96 -13.03
CA ALA A 303 -7.25 -4.75 -12.95
C ALA A 303 -6.26 -4.66 -14.12
N TRP A 304 -6.21 -3.48 -14.74
CA TRP A 304 -5.27 -3.12 -15.80
C TRP A 304 -4.41 -1.96 -15.33
N PHE A 305 -3.20 -1.93 -15.81
CA PHE A 305 -2.34 -0.76 -15.68
C PHE A 305 -1.50 -0.55 -16.93
N VAL A 306 -1.18 0.70 -17.18
CA VAL A 306 -0.18 1.13 -18.16
C VAL A 306 0.64 2.23 -17.51
N SER A 307 1.96 2.13 -17.58
CA SER A 307 2.87 3.15 -17.07
C SER A 307 3.95 3.46 -18.09
N GLY A 308 4.17 4.73 -18.37
CA GLY A 308 5.28 5.24 -19.15
C GLY A 308 6.24 6.01 -18.23
N GLN A 309 7.52 5.75 -18.32
CA GLN A 309 8.55 6.47 -17.58
C GLN A 309 9.64 6.89 -18.56
N ILE A 310 10.12 8.10 -18.41
CA ILE A 310 11.27 8.61 -19.16
C ILE A 310 12.14 9.43 -18.23
N TYR A 311 13.45 9.29 -18.31
CA TYR A 311 14.36 10.29 -17.80
C TYR A 311 15.35 10.71 -18.89
N VAL A 312 15.82 11.95 -18.76
CA VAL A 312 16.89 12.52 -19.56
C VAL A 312 17.85 13.23 -18.62
N GLU A 313 19.14 12.96 -18.78
CA GLU A 313 20.18 13.46 -17.89
C GLU A 313 21.36 14.01 -18.70
N ASP A 314 21.88 15.16 -18.27
CA ASP A 314 23.17 15.69 -18.70
C ASP A 314 24.11 15.90 -17.50
N ALA A 315 25.24 16.57 -17.70
CA ALA A 315 26.20 16.81 -16.63
C ALA A 315 25.63 17.67 -15.49
N ALA A 316 24.66 18.55 -15.76
CA ALA A 316 24.14 19.55 -14.82
C ALA A 316 22.76 19.23 -14.26
N LYS A 317 21.94 18.46 -14.96
CA LYS A 317 20.52 18.25 -14.63
C LYS A 317 20.04 16.83 -14.94
N LEU A 318 18.92 16.47 -14.34
CA LEU A 318 18.15 15.28 -14.65
C LEU A 318 16.67 15.66 -14.65
N ASP A 319 15.98 15.30 -15.72
CA ASP A 319 14.53 15.44 -15.90
C ASP A 319 13.91 14.04 -15.87
N LYS A 320 12.81 13.84 -15.14
CA LYS A 320 12.08 12.58 -15.09
C LYS A 320 10.59 12.83 -15.19
N THR A 321 9.92 12.05 -16.02
CA THR A 321 8.47 12.05 -16.15
C THR A 321 7.94 10.62 -15.98
N ILE A 322 6.87 10.47 -15.21
CA ILE A 322 6.12 9.23 -15.07
C ILE A 322 4.65 9.54 -15.34
N ILE A 323 4.03 8.75 -16.22
CA ILE A 323 2.59 8.78 -16.47
C ILE A 323 2.08 7.38 -16.22
N SER A 324 1.07 7.22 -15.37
CA SER A 324 0.47 5.90 -15.12
C SER A 324 -1.04 5.98 -15.10
N TYR A 325 -1.68 5.00 -15.74
CA TYR A 325 -3.11 4.78 -15.68
C TYR A 325 -3.39 3.41 -15.07
N LYS A 326 -4.31 3.37 -14.12
CA LYS A 326 -4.76 2.17 -13.45
C LYS A 326 -6.28 2.12 -13.45
N GLU A 327 -6.83 1.00 -13.88
CA GLU A 327 -8.27 0.75 -13.81
C GLU A 327 -8.52 -0.57 -13.10
N ARG A 328 -9.52 -0.57 -12.23
CA ARG A 328 -9.95 -1.72 -11.47
C ARG A 328 -11.46 -1.82 -11.51
N TYR A 329 -11.94 -3.01 -11.80
CA TYR A 329 -13.35 -3.37 -11.81
C TYR A 329 -13.56 -4.61 -10.95
N THR A 330 -14.48 -4.54 -9.99
CA THR A 330 -14.74 -5.61 -9.03
C THR A 330 -16.23 -5.91 -8.98
N ASP A 331 -16.59 -7.18 -9.19
CA ASP A 331 -17.93 -7.72 -8.92
C ASP A 331 -17.98 -8.31 -7.52
N GLY A 332 -18.93 -7.87 -6.71
CA GLY A 332 -19.30 -8.50 -5.44
C GLY A 332 -20.45 -9.49 -5.64
N ILE A 333 -20.18 -10.75 -5.38
CA ILE A 333 -21.10 -11.87 -5.61
C ILE A 333 -21.63 -12.33 -4.25
N GLU A 334 -22.93 -12.18 -4.04
CA GLU A 334 -23.63 -12.63 -2.84
C GLU A 334 -24.11 -14.09 -3.00
N TYR A 335 -23.96 -14.87 -1.93
CA TYR A 335 -24.37 -16.27 -1.91
C TYR A 335 -25.65 -16.43 -1.08
N ILE A 336 -26.68 -17.03 -1.69
CA ILE A 336 -27.87 -17.48 -1.00
C ILE A 336 -27.63 -18.92 -0.59
N GLN A 337 -27.67 -19.18 0.71
CA GLN A 337 -27.36 -20.48 1.27
C GLN A 337 -28.50 -20.97 2.18
N GLU A 338 -28.70 -22.27 2.21
CA GLU A 338 -29.58 -22.96 3.12
C GLU A 338 -28.80 -24.01 3.91
N LEU A 339 -29.16 -24.20 5.19
CA LEU A 339 -28.58 -25.22 6.02
C LEU A 339 -29.31 -26.56 5.76
N ASP A 340 -28.67 -27.42 5.00
CA ASP A 340 -29.20 -28.79 4.74
C ASP A 340 -28.89 -29.67 5.95
N GLN A 341 -29.96 -30.22 6.55
CA GLN A 341 -29.91 -31.11 7.70
C GLN A 341 -30.12 -32.57 7.32
N SER A 342 -30.23 -32.89 6.04
CA SER A 342 -30.41 -34.26 5.54
C SER A 342 -29.13 -35.11 5.61
N PHE A 343 -27.97 -34.50 5.81
CA PHE A 343 -26.70 -35.17 6.02
C PHE A 343 -26.48 -35.54 7.49
N ASP A 344 -25.66 -36.53 7.77
CA ASP A 344 -25.22 -36.88 9.14
C ASP A 344 -24.60 -35.68 9.88
N VAL A 345 -23.98 -34.78 9.14
CA VAL A 345 -23.51 -33.49 9.60
C VAL A 345 -24.17 -32.41 8.73
N ALA A 346 -24.98 -31.54 9.33
CA ALA A 346 -25.64 -30.45 8.61
C ALA A 346 -24.62 -29.54 7.91
N GLU A 347 -24.83 -29.25 6.64
CA GLU A 347 -23.93 -28.42 5.80
C GLU A 347 -24.68 -27.24 5.18
N TRP A 348 -23.95 -26.13 4.94
CA TRP A 348 -24.48 -25.00 4.19
C TRP A 348 -24.36 -25.25 2.69
N VAL A 349 -25.52 -25.36 2.02
CA VAL A 349 -25.63 -25.58 0.57
C VAL A 349 -25.91 -24.24 -0.12
N THR A 350 -25.17 -23.93 -1.17
CA THR A 350 -25.40 -22.73 -1.98
C THR A 350 -26.51 -22.97 -2.97
N LEU A 351 -27.64 -22.28 -2.81
CA LEU A 351 -28.79 -22.34 -3.72
C LEU A 351 -28.61 -21.45 -4.94
N ALA A 352 -28.03 -20.26 -4.73
CA ALA A 352 -27.85 -19.28 -5.80
C ALA A 352 -26.67 -18.34 -5.52
N LYS A 353 -26.16 -17.72 -6.58
CA LYS A 353 -25.10 -16.71 -6.56
C LYS A 353 -25.51 -15.56 -7.48
N TYR A 354 -25.46 -14.33 -6.95
CA TYR A 354 -25.84 -13.14 -7.72
C TYR A 354 -24.77 -12.06 -7.59
N VAL A 355 -24.43 -11.39 -8.68
CA VAL A 355 -23.70 -10.15 -8.61
C VAL A 355 -24.62 -9.11 -7.99
N ARG A 356 -24.28 -8.60 -6.80
CA ARG A 356 -25.07 -7.64 -6.05
C ARG A 356 -24.40 -6.28 -5.97
N SER A 357 -23.07 -6.24 -6.02
CA SER A 357 -22.32 -4.99 -5.99
C SER A 357 -21.26 -4.95 -7.10
N LYS A 358 -20.96 -3.75 -7.55
CA LYS A 358 -19.93 -3.46 -8.55
C LYS A 358 -19.12 -2.27 -8.08
N TYR A 359 -17.81 -2.35 -8.23
CA TYR A 359 -16.87 -1.32 -7.85
C TYR A 359 -15.98 -0.99 -9.03
N THR A 360 -15.89 0.29 -9.36
CA THR A 360 -15.03 0.79 -10.44
C THR A 360 -14.10 1.86 -9.87
N SER A 361 -12.82 1.71 -10.10
CA SER A 361 -11.80 2.69 -9.70
C SER A 361 -10.88 2.96 -10.88
N ARG A 362 -10.67 4.24 -11.21
CA ARG A 362 -9.73 4.70 -12.25
C ARG A 362 -8.84 5.77 -11.67
N ILE A 363 -7.56 5.66 -11.92
CA ILE A 363 -6.56 6.61 -11.44
C ILE A 363 -5.59 6.89 -12.58
N LEU A 364 -5.45 8.17 -12.92
CA LEU A 364 -4.42 8.70 -13.81
C LEU A 364 -3.45 9.52 -12.96
N ASP A 365 -2.19 9.11 -12.91
CA ASP A 365 -1.13 9.83 -12.22
C ASP A 365 -0.13 10.40 -13.23
N ILE A 366 0.29 11.64 -13.04
CA ILE A 366 1.37 12.30 -13.77
C ILE A 366 2.35 12.85 -12.74
N ASN A 367 3.60 12.43 -12.83
CA ASN A 367 4.68 12.92 -11.97
C ASN A 367 5.80 13.47 -12.85
N TYR A 368 6.25 14.68 -12.54
CA TYR A 368 7.42 15.30 -13.17
C TYR A 368 8.41 15.72 -12.09
N GLU A 369 9.67 15.37 -12.28
CA GLU A 369 10.78 15.71 -11.39
C GLU A 369 11.91 16.35 -12.17
N TYR A 370 12.45 17.45 -11.65
CA TYR A 370 13.59 18.16 -12.19
C TYR A 370 14.68 18.31 -11.12
N TYR A 371 15.87 17.82 -11.42
CA TYR A 371 17.02 17.86 -10.52
C TYR A 371 18.11 18.76 -11.07
N ILE A 372 18.63 19.68 -10.25
CA ILE A 372 19.89 20.38 -10.50
C ILE A 372 20.96 19.59 -9.75
N LYS A 373 21.86 18.95 -10.50
CA LYS A 373 22.88 18.05 -9.96
C LYS A 373 23.95 18.77 -9.14
N SER A 374 24.61 18.02 -8.29
CA SER A 374 25.81 18.44 -7.55
C SER A 374 26.66 17.21 -7.27
N ASP A 375 27.89 17.41 -6.76
CA ASP A 375 28.82 16.33 -6.38
C ASP A 375 28.26 15.37 -5.32
N TYR A 376 27.17 15.76 -4.61
CA TYR A 376 26.54 15.00 -3.55
C TYR A 376 25.06 14.72 -3.86
N GLY A 377 24.78 14.26 -5.07
CA GLY A 377 23.45 14.00 -5.58
C GLY A 377 22.87 15.23 -6.29
N TYR A 378 21.95 15.95 -5.67
CA TYR A 378 21.38 17.18 -6.24
C TYR A 378 21.53 18.38 -5.29
N LYS A 379 21.55 19.58 -5.87
CA LYS A 379 21.46 20.86 -5.15
C LYS A 379 20.01 21.28 -4.96
N TRP A 380 19.19 21.12 -6.00
CA TRP A 380 17.76 21.37 -5.99
C TRP A 380 17.02 20.21 -6.66
N LYS A 381 15.86 19.89 -6.12
CA LYS A 381 14.84 19.07 -6.74
C LYS A 381 13.53 19.83 -6.75
N PHE A 382 12.87 19.89 -7.90
CA PHE A 382 11.53 20.42 -8.07
C PHE A 382 10.65 19.28 -8.58
N GLY A 383 9.39 19.27 -8.20
CA GLY A 383 8.45 18.28 -8.71
C GLY A 383 7.04 18.79 -8.79
N VAL A 384 6.29 18.16 -9.68
CA VAL A 384 4.86 18.36 -9.88
C VAL A 384 4.20 16.99 -9.93
N ASP A 385 3.20 16.77 -9.09
CA ASP A 385 2.38 15.58 -9.13
C ASP A 385 0.94 15.99 -9.43
N MET A 386 0.28 15.29 -10.35
CA MET A 386 -1.12 15.44 -10.68
C MET A 386 -1.78 14.07 -10.65
N GLN A 387 -2.99 14.00 -10.10
CA GLN A 387 -3.78 12.79 -10.06
C GLN A 387 -5.23 13.12 -10.40
N HIS A 388 -5.78 12.42 -11.38
CA HIS A 388 -7.22 12.33 -11.57
C HIS A 388 -7.70 10.99 -11.03
N SER A 389 -8.71 11.01 -10.16
CA SER A 389 -9.27 9.81 -9.54
C SER A 389 -10.79 9.76 -9.75
N TYR A 390 -11.27 8.62 -10.20
CA TYR A 390 -12.68 8.32 -10.37
C TYR A 390 -13.03 7.04 -9.63
N LYS A 391 -14.05 7.09 -8.79
CA LYS A 391 -14.62 5.95 -8.07
C LYS A 391 -16.12 5.92 -8.30
N PHE A 392 -16.64 4.75 -8.67
CA PHE A 392 -18.06 4.49 -8.78
C PHE A 392 -18.37 3.10 -8.26
N ASP A 393 -19.11 3.05 -7.14
CA ASP A 393 -19.54 1.83 -6.49
C ASP A 393 -21.07 1.76 -6.58
N GLU A 394 -21.62 0.59 -6.87
CA GLU A 394 -23.03 0.34 -7.06
C GLU A 394 -23.46 -0.93 -6.32
N TYR A 395 -24.61 -0.89 -5.63
CA TYR A 395 -25.31 -2.05 -5.12
C TYR A 395 -26.66 -2.16 -5.84
N LEU A 396 -26.96 -3.33 -6.41
CA LEU A 396 -28.01 -3.44 -7.44
C LEU A 396 -29.43 -3.57 -6.86
N LEU A 397 -29.59 -4.20 -5.70
CA LEU A 397 -30.93 -4.42 -5.14
C LEU A 397 -30.88 -4.67 -3.60
N PRO A 398 -31.42 -3.75 -2.76
CA PRO A 398 -31.99 -2.45 -3.13
C PRO A 398 -30.91 -1.51 -3.68
N THR A 399 -31.26 -0.59 -4.56
CA THR A 399 -30.28 0.24 -5.25
C THR A 399 -29.56 1.19 -4.29
N ALA A 400 -28.24 1.18 -4.35
CA ALA A 400 -27.40 2.19 -3.72
C ALA A 400 -26.22 2.51 -4.64
N SER A 401 -25.76 3.75 -4.64
CA SER A 401 -24.61 4.16 -5.44
C SER A 401 -23.75 5.18 -4.69
N PHE A 402 -22.45 5.07 -4.91
CA PHE A 402 -21.44 5.95 -4.34
C PHE A 402 -20.50 6.40 -5.46
N LYS A 403 -20.45 7.70 -5.73
CA LYS A 403 -19.59 8.25 -6.78
C LYS A 403 -18.72 9.35 -6.20
N ALA A 404 -17.41 9.29 -6.47
CA ALA A 404 -16.46 10.34 -6.16
C ALA A 404 -15.48 10.53 -7.32
N GLU A 405 -15.25 11.79 -7.71
CA GLU A 405 -14.34 12.16 -8.78
C GLU A 405 -13.56 13.40 -8.34
N ASN A 406 -12.22 13.31 -8.36
CA ASN A 406 -11.36 14.33 -7.81
C ASN A 406 -10.14 14.56 -8.71
N ASP A 407 -9.73 15.83 -8.78
CA ASP A 407 -8.46 16.26 -9.34
C ASP A 407 -7.55 16.76 -8.22
N TYR A 408 -6.41 16.13 -8.08
CA TYR A 408 -5.40 16.52 -7.12
C TYR A 408 -4.13 16.98 -7.82
N GLY A 409 -3.58 18.11 -7.39
CA GLY A 409 -2.30 18.62 -7.86
C GLY A 409 -1.41 19.06 -6.71
N GLN A 410 -0.11 18.80 -6.80
CA GLN A 410 0.86 19.35 -5.86
C GLN A 410 2.15 19.75 -6.56
N VAL A 411 2.82 20.75 -5.99
CA VAL A 411 4.16 21.17 -6.35
C VAL A 411 5.06 21.05 -5.13
N TYR A 412 6.30 20.68 -5.33
CA TYR A 412 7.27 20.63 -4.25
C TYR A 412 8.66 21.06 -4.70
N ALA A 413 9.44 21.57 -3.73
CA ALA A 413 10.83 21.90 -3.92
C ALA A 413 11.65 21.40 -2.73
N LYS A 414 12.81 20.80 -3.03
CA LYS A 414 13.79 20.35 -2.03
C LYS A 414 15.13 20.99 -2.31
N ARG A 415 15.81 21.42 -1.28
CA ARG A 415 17.17 21.93 -1.37
C ARG A 415 18.11 21.16 -0.45
N ASN A 416 19.22 20.71 -1.03
CA ASN A 416 20.31 20.09 -0.30
C ASN A 416 21.39 21.13 0.00
N PHE A 417 21.62 21.45 1.27
CA PHE A 417 22.68 22.33 1.76
C PHE A 417 23.84 21.46 2.20
N ILE A 418 25.01 21.74 1.62
CA ILE A 418 26.26 21.06 1.95
C ILE A 418 26.94 21.86 3.08
N LEU A 419 27.26 21.17 4.17
CA LEU A 419 27.83 21.75 5.38
C LEU A 419 29.20 21.11 5.67
N GLY A 420 30.12 21.91 6.24
CA GLY A 420 31.40 21.41 6.73
C GLY A 420 32.22 20.65 5.68
N SER A 421 32.49 21.28 4.54
CA SER A 421 33.28 20.72 3.43
C SER A 421 32.73 19.38 2.90
N GLY A 422 31.41 19.19 2.94
CA GLY A 422 30.75 18.01 2.47
C GLY A 422 30.62 16.86 3.49
N LYS A 423 31.06 17.08 4.73
CA LYS A 423 30.90 16.08 5.81
C LYS A 423 29.44 15.89 6.21
N SER A 424 28.67 16.96 6.20
CA SER A 424 27.26 16.94 6.59
C SER A 424 26.39 17.56 5.51
N THR A 425 25.11 17.14 5.45
CA THR A 425 24.10 17.73 4.57
C THR A 425 22.83 18.03 5.35
N LEU A 426 22.15 19.10 4.95
CA LEU A 426 20.81 19.43 5.41
C LEU A 426 19.89 19.51 4.20
N LEU A 427 18.96 18.59 4.10
CA LEU A 427 17.90 18.59 3.10
C LEU A 427 16.69 19.29 3.69
N ALA A 428 16.17 20.30 3.01
CA ALA A 428 14.94 21.01 3.37
C ALA A 428 13.97 20.94 2.19
N GLY A 429 12.71 20.60 2.44
CA GLY A 429 11.68 20.49 1.44
C GLY A 429 10.38 21.14 1.86
N LEU A 430 9.66 21.69 0.87
CA LEU A 430 8.32 22.25 1.01
C LEU A 430 7.41 21.67 -0.06
N THR A 431 6.15 21.44 0.29
CA THR A 431 5.11 20.92 -0.60
C THR A 431 3.85 21.76 -0.43
N LEU A 432 3.21 22.09 -1.54
CA LEU A 432 1.88 22.71 -1.59
C LEU A 432 1.02 21.90 -2.55
N GLY A 433 -0.19 21.56 -2.14
CA GLY A 433 -1.12 20.80 -2.95
C GLY A 433 -2.56 21.28 -2.77
N TYR A 434 -3.38 20.98 -3.76
CA TYR A 434 -4.81 21.26 -3.76
C TYR A 434 -5.57 20.07 -4.36
N ASN A 435 -6.70 19.75 -3.74
CA ASN A 435 -7.67 18.80 -4.24
C ASN A 435 -8.96 19.51 -4.57
N GLU A 436 -9.45 19.31 -5.77
CA GLU A 436 -10.76 19.75 -6.23
C GLU A 436 -11.67 18.53 -6.41
N ASN A 437 -12.81 18.57 -5.77
CA ASN A 437 -13.87 17.59 -6.02
C ASN A 437 -14.69 18.00 -7.24
N ILE A 438 -14.70 17.15 -8.26
CA ILE A 438 -15.51 17.36 -9.46
C ILE A 438 -16.93 16.84 -9.23
N LYS A 439 -17.05 15.69 -8.55
CA LYS A 439 -18.33 15.06 -8.28
C LYS A 439 -18.26 14.20 -7.02
N GLY A 440 -19.27 14.37 -6.13
CA GLY A 440 -19.46 13.57 -4.94
C GLY A 440 -20.95 13.29 -4.71
N GLU A 441 -21.37 12.03 -4.81
CA GLU A 441 -22.78 11.64 -4.65
C GLU A 441 -22.88 10.29 -3.95
N TYR A 442 -23.75 10.20 -2.96
CA TYR A 442 -24.17 8.94 -2.37
C TYR A 442 -25.69 8.87 -2.35
N ASN A 443 -26.25 7.81 -2.91
CA ASN A 443 -27.70 7.57 -2.96
C ASN A 443 -27.98 6.18 -2.40
N TYR A 444 -28.98 6.09 -1.52
CA TYR A 444 -29.42 4.85 -0.90
C TYR A 444 -30.94 4.75 -0.94
N THR A 445 -31.48 3.66 -1.49
CA THR A 445 -32.92 3.42 -1.59
C THR A 445 -33.41 2.21 -0.78
N GLY A 446 -32.54 1.63 0.06
CA GLY A 446 -32.89 0.47 0.86
C GLY A 446 -33.74 0.79 2.08
N ALA A 447 -34.15 -0.25 2.78
CA ALA A 447 -35.02 -0.14 3.97
C ALA A 447 -34.30 0.41 5.22
N TYR A 448 -32.97 0.54 5.18
CA TYR A 448 -32.14 0.95 6.33
C TYR A 448 -31.59 2.37 6.18
N SER A 449 -32.37 3.29 5.58
CA SER A 449 -31.95 4.69 5.35
C SER A 449 -31.51 5.42 6.61
N ASP A 450 -32.08 5.06 7.77
CA ASP A 450 -31.78 5.67 9.06
C ASP A 450 -30.68 4.93 9.84
N ALA A 451 -30.12 3.86 9.28
CA ALA A 451 -29.07 3.09 9.95
C ALA A 451 -27.73 3.85 9.97
N GLU A 452 -26.95 3.66 11.03
CA GLU A 452 -25.60 4.24 11.16
C GLU A 452 -24.67 3.87 10.00
N THR A 453 -24.87 2.70 9.39
CA THR A 453 -24.11 2.28 8.19
C THR A 453 -24.36 3.20 6.99
N VAL A 454 -25.52 3.86 6.92
CA VAL A 454 -25.86 4.84 5.89
C VAL A 454 -25.49 6.25 6.38
N THR A 455 -26.10 6.70 7.48
CA THR A 455 -26.07 8.10 7.95
C THR A 455 -24.73 8.52 8.55
N ASP A 456 -24.02 7.64 9.25
CA ASP A 456 -22.74 7.96 9.92
C ASP A 456 -21.54 7.41 9.15
N MET A 457 -21.67 6.27 8.47
CA MET A 457 -20.54 5.67 7.74
C MET A 457 -20.45 6.17 6.30
N TYR A 458 -21.39 5.82 5.41
CA TYR A 458 -21.28 6.15 3.98
C TYR A 458 -21.52 7.61 3.67
N GLU A 459 -22.43 8.31 4.39
CA GLU A 459 -22.59 9.76 4.23
C GLU A 459 -21.37 10.54 4.71
N ASN A 460 -20.68 10.08 5.76
CA ASN A 460 -19.42 10.68 6.17
C ASN A 460 -18.32 10.43 5.12
N ASP A 461 -18.26 9.22 4.57
CA ASP A 461 -17.25 8.85 3.57
C ASP A 461 -17.40 9.63 2.28
N ILE A 462 -18.65 9.87 1.81
CA ILE A 462 -18.85 10.71 0.63
C ILE A 462 -18.52 12.18 0.94
N ARG A 463 -18.89 12.72 2.10
CA ARG A 463 -18.50 14.07 2.51
C ARG A 463 -16.98 14.22 2.54
N TYR A 464 -16.26 13.23 3.10
CA TYR A 464 -14.79 13.22 3.09
C TYR A 464 -14.23 13.22 1.67
N MET A 465 -14.72 12.33 0.80
CA MET A 465 -14.22 12.18 -0.57
C MET A 465 -14.62 13.32 -1.50
N SER A 466 -15.68 14.08 -1.16
CA SER A 466 -16.15 15.24 -1.92
C SER A 466 -15.69 16.58 -1.35
N THR A 467 -14.76 16.57 -0.41
CA THR A 467 -14.27 17.80 0.21
C THR A 467 -13.03 18.30 -0.52
N ASP A 468 -13.08 19.56 -0.95
CA ASP A 468 -11.90 20.29 -1.41
C ASP A 468 -10.95 20.54 -0.25
N TYR A 469 -9.66 20.45 -0.49
CA TYR A 469 -8.69 20.73 0.57
C TYR A 469 -7.36 21.29 0.05
N LEU A 470 -6.71 22.08 0.89
CA LEU A 470 -5.31 22.47 0.72
C LEU A 470 -4.42 21.53 1.51
N LYS A 471 -3.27 21.21 0.93
CA LYS A 471 -2.18 20.47 1.57
C LYS A 471 -0.94 21.36 1.65
N CYS A 472 -0.38 21.45 2.85
CA CYS A 472 0.93 22.07 3.07
C CYS A 472 1.86 21.04 3.71
N GLY A 473 3.09 20.93 3.24
CA GLY A 473 4.08 20.02 3.79
C GLY A 473 5.44 20.66 3.96
N ALA A 474 6.16 20.24 4.98
CA ALA A 474 7.56 20.60 5.21
C ALA A 474 8.34 19.36 5.65
N GLU A 475 9.58 19.25 5.19
CA GLU A 475 10.51 18.20 5.59
C GLU A 475 11.90 18.77 5.84
N LEU A 476 12.60 18.18 6.81
CA LEU A 476 13.99 18.45 7.12
C LEU A 476 14.71 17.13 7.37
N ALA A 477 15.87 16.94 6.76
CA ALA A 477 16.72 15.79 7.03
C ALA A 477 18.17 16.25 7.18
N TYR A 478 18.73 16.02 8.35
CA TYR A 478 20.15 16.27 8.61
C TYR A 478 20.89 14.94 8.56
N SER A 479 21.98 14.88 7.80
CA SER A 479 22.86 13.73 7.75
C SER A 479 24.31 14.12 7.90
N THR A 480 25.10 13.25 8.53
CA THR A 480 26.55 13.48 8.75
C THR A 480 27.33 12.20 8.56
N LEU A 481 28.45 12.28 7.85
CA LEU A 481 29.38 11.17 7.67
C LEU A 481 30.11 10.86 8.98
N VAL A 482 30.00 9.62 9.43
CA VAL A 482 30.75 9.04 10.54
C VAL A 482 32.02 8.36 10.03
N SER A 483 31.95 7.75 8.86
CA SER A 483 33.07 7.17 8.12
C SER A 483 32.91 7.45 6.62
N LYS A 484 33.88 7.00 5.80
CA LYS A 484 33.79 7.14 4.33
C LYS A 484 32.53 6.46 3.74
N ASN A 485 32.08 5.39 4.37
CA ASN A 485 30.98 4.55 3.88
C ASN A 485 29.79 4.50 4.88
N THR A 486 29.68 5.45 5.78
CA THR A 486 28.63 5.43 6.82
C THR A 486 28.17 6.84 7.13
N SER A 487 26.87 7.06 7.08
CA SER A 487 26.24 8.31 7.46
C SER A 487 25.15 8.07 8.51
N LEU A 488 25.08 8.94 9.53
CA LEU A 488 23.95 9.03 10.43
C LEU A 488 22.99 10.10 9.94
N PHE A 489 21.69 9.89 10.11
CA PHE A 489 20.70 10.90 9.77
C PHE A 489 19.59 11.02 10.81
N VAL A 490 18.97 12.20 10.84
CA VAL A 490 17.72 12.49 11.54
C VAL A 490 16.80 13.20 10.56
N LYS A 491 15.57 12.71 10.43
CA LYS A 491 14.56 13.28 9.52
C LYS A 491 13.31 13.67 10.32
N GLY A 492 12.71 14.78 9.91
CA GLY A 492 11.41 15.21 10.38
C GLY A 492 10.56 15.70 9.21
N ALA A 493 9.31 15.30 9.15
CA ALA A 493 8.35 15.78 8.16
C ALA A 493 6.99 16.02 8.80
N MET A 494 6.29 17.02 8.30
CA MET A 494 4.92 17.34 8.69
C MET A 494 4.10 17.66 7.45
N GLN A 495 2.85 17.17 7.42
CA GLN A 495 1.87 17.51 6.39
C GLN A 495 0.59 17.94 7.08
N TYR A 496 0.01 19.01 6.61
CA TYR A 496 -1.23 19.60 7.10
C TYR A 496 -2.26 19.63 5.97
N PHE A 497 -3.42 19.06 6.21
CA PHE A 497 -4.56 19.06 5.30
C PHE A 497 -5.63 19.97 5.89
N ALA A 498 -6.02 20.98 5.12
CA ALA A 498 -7.02 21.98 5.46
C ALA A 498 -8.24 21.82 4.54
N PRO A 499 -9.31 21.16 5.00
CA PRO A 499 -10.58 21.12 4.27
C PRO A 499 -11.15 22.51 4.05
N ILE A 500 -11.83 22.70 2.90
CA ILE A 500 -12.42 23.98 2.49
C ILE A 500 -13.93 23.80 2.45
N ASN A 501 -14.68 24.75 3.01
CA ASN A 501 -16.15 24.77 3.03
C ASN A 501 -16.77 23.45 3.53
N SER A 502 -16.23 22.90 4.61
CA SER A 502 -16.58 21.59 5.14
C SER A 502 -16.72 21.61 6.66
N ASP A 503 -17.49 20.65 7.20
CA ASP A 503 -17.58 20.40 8.64
C ASP A 503 -16.33 19.77 9.24
N PHE A 504 -15.41 19.30 8.39
CA PHE A 504 -14.11 18.81 8.81
C PHE A 504 -13.18 19.97 9.13
N ASN A 505 -12.34 19.80 10.17
CA ASN A 505 -11.40 20.85 10.56
C ASN A 505 -10.03 20.69 9.92
N ARG A 506 -9.40 19.54 10.11
CA ARG A 506 -8.04 19.28 9.63
C ARG A 506 -7.63 17.83 9.76
N ARG A 507 -6.53 17.46 9.07
CA ARG A 507 -5.73 16.26 9.33
C ARG A 507 -4.26 16.64 9.33
N VAL A 508 -3.50 16.18 10.32
CA VAL A 508 -2.06 16.45 10.46
C VAL A 508 -1.32 15.12 10.46
N TYR A 509 -0.29 15.01 9.64
CA TYR A 509 0.64 13.89 9.62
C TYR A 509 2.01 14.38 10.07
N THR A 510 2.65 13.62 10.95
CA THR A 510 4.02 13.87 11.42
C THR A 510 4.85 12.61 11.23
N ASN A 511 6.10 12.77 10.88
CA ASN A 511 7.06 11.69 10.77
C ASN A 511 8.40 12.16 11.32
N ILE A 512 8.98 11.39 12.23
CA ILE A 512 10.33 11.64 12.76
C ILE A 512 11.06 10.31 12.71
N SER A 513 12.25 10.28 12.13
CA SER A 513 13.09 9.09 12.11
C SER A 513 14.56 9.41 12.35
N VAL A 514 15.26 8.42 12.87
CA VAL A 514 16.71 8.43 13.04
C VAL A 514 17.27 7.15 12.48
N GLY A 515 18.38 7.23 11.79
CA GLY A 515 18.93 6.03 11.14
C GLY A 515 20.36 6.18 10.68
N ILE A 516 20.80 5.13 10.01
CA ILE A 516 22.14 4.99 9.47
C ILE A 516 22.07 4.51 8.01
N THR A 517 22.94 5.02 7.16
CA THR A 517 23.19 4.54 5.80
C THR A 517 24.63 4.04 5.67
N PHE A 518 24.84 2.92 4.97
CA PHE A 518 26.17 2.32 4.76
C PHE A 518 26.28 1.48 3.49
#